data_51382c3be05713bda4a73846d6f5874c
#
_entry.id   51382c3be05713bda4a73846d6f5874c
#
_cell.length_a   1.000
_cell.length_b   1.000
_cell.length_c   1.000
_cell.angle_alpha   90.00
_cell.angle_beta   90.00
_cell.angle_gamma   90.00
#
_symmetry.space_group_name_H-M   'P 1'
#
loop_
_entity.id
_entity.type
_entity.pdbx_description
1 polymer ?
#
loop_
_entity_poly.entity_id
_entity_poly.type
_entity_poly.pdbx_seq_one_letter_code
_entity_poly.pdbx_strand_id
1 'polypeptide(L)'
;MEQAGTDDREGTFHRRAARAAAPPTPRRSPPLPPLSYVRLAERPLRRLPQLFTGLALYGFSLALMVRSSLGLSPWSVLNEGLVRHTSLSFGTVSAVVGVLVLLGWIPLKQRPRFGTVANVLVVAYCSDLGLWLLPARFGLPARAGLLVGGILLNGLSVAVYVGARCGPGPRDGLMTGAAAATGRSLRFLRTLLELVVLAVGWLLGGSVGVGTVLYALAVGPAAQFFLPRFAYRGTAGRDDGAGPGGGTGPGAGPRRTPALSPAPPAPGP
;
A
#
# COMPACT_ATOMS: atom_id res chain seq x y z
N MET A 1 -12.54 34.68 -64.92
CA MET A 1 -11.60 34.96 -63.79
C MET A 1 -12.43 34.79 -62.50
N GLU A 2 -12.86 33.54 -62.22
CA GLU A 2 -13.66 33.22 -61.06
C GLU A 2 -13.68 31.70 -60.84
N GLN A 3 -12.68 31.14 -60.24
CA GLN A 3 -12.63 29.74 -59.74
C GLN A 3 -11.46 29.53 -58.76
N ALA A 4 -11.46 30.27 -57.62
CA ALA A 4 -10.44 30.04 -56.59
C ALA A 4 -11.00 30.28 -55.15
N GLY A 5 -12.24 29.82 -54.87
CA GLY A 5 -12.85 30.09 -53.56
C GLY A 5 -13.57 28.95 -52.86
N THR A 6 -13.66 27.76 -53.44
CA THR A 6 -14.48 26.66 -52.90
C THR A 6 -13.73 25.52 -52.24
N ASP A 7 -12.41 25.41 -52.41
CA ASP A 7 -11.65 24.27 -51.92
C ASP A 7 -11.22 24.34 -50.43
N ASP A 8 -11.15 25.55 -49.87
CA ASP A 8 -10.72 25.73 -48.46
C ASP A 8 -11.83 25.48 -47.42
N ARG A 9 -13.12 25.50 -47.84
CA ARG A 9 -14.21 25.26 -46.92
C ARG A 9 -14.51 23.78 -46.70
N GLU A 10 -14.32 22.94 -47.71
CA GLU A 10 -14.51 21.48 -47.56
C GLU A 10 -13.41 20.83 -46.73
N GLY A 11 -12.17 21.27 -46.87
CA GLY A 11 -11.06 20.78 -46.05
C GLY A 11 -11.20 21.05 -44.55
N THR A 12 -11.82 22.19 -44.20
CA THR A 12 -12.08 22.55 -42.77
C THR A 12 -13.23 21.78 -42.16
N PHE A 13 -14.28 21.46 -42.94
CA PHE A 13 -15.39 20.64 -42.48
C PHE A 13 -14.99 19.18 -42.22
N HIS A 14 -14.20 18.56 -43.10
CA HIS A 14 -13.71 17.19 -42.91
C HIS A 14 -12.74 17.05 -41.72
N ARG A 15 -11.90 18.05 -41.44
CA ARG A 15 -11.02 18.07 -40.26
C ARG A 15 -11.80 18.23 -38.95
N ARG A 16 -12.91 18.98 -38.97
CA ARG A 16 -13.79 19.14 -37.79
C ARG A 16 -14.61 17.90 -37.48
N ALA A 17 -15.12 17.21 -38.52
CA ALA A 17 -15.87 15.96 -38.38
C ALA A 17 -14.96 14.81 -37.91
N ALA A 18 -13.71 14.71 -38.39
CA ALA A 18 -12.74 13.72 -37.93
C ALA A 18 -12.30 13.90 -36.47
N ARG A 19 -12.32 15.14 -35.95
CA ARG A 19 -12.02 15.41 -34.54
C ARG A 19 -13.18 15.10 -33.60
N ALA A 20 -14.41 15.05 -34.08
CA ALA A 20 -15.60 14.68 -33.31
C ALA A 20 -15.82 13.17 -33.18
N ALA A 21 -15.16 12.36 -34.02
CA ALA A 21 -15.32 10.91 -34.09
C ALA A 21 -14.18 10.12 -33.37
N ALA A 22 -13.26 10.78 -32.66
CA ALA A 22 -12.29 10.07 -31.86
C ALA A 22 -13.02 9.37 -30.69
N PRO A 23 -12.91 8.04 -30.52
CA PRO A 23 -13.53 7.36 -29.39
C PRO A 23 -12.99 7.96 -28.09
N PRO A 24 -13.82 8.10 -27.06
CA PRO A 24 -13.39 8.63 -25.78
C PRO A 24 -12.23 7.78 -25.29
N THR A 25 -11.06 8.40 -25.13
CA THR A 25 -9.90 7.73 -24.54
C THR A 25 -10.34 7.11 -23.21
N PRO A 26 -10.07 5.82 -22.97
CA PRO A 26 -10.46 5.20 -21.72
C PRO A 26 -9.88 6.06 -20.60
N ARG A 27 -10.73 6.57 -19.72
CA ARG A 27 -10.32 7.35 -18.54
C ARG A 27 -9.38 6.47 -17.73
N ARG A 28 -8.08 6.64 -17.92
CA ARG A 28 -7.09 6.04 -17.04
C ARG A 28 -7.44 6.53 -15.65
N SER A 29 -7.77 5.59 -14.77
CA SER A 29 -7.95 5.92 -13.35
C SER A 29 -6.73 6.72 -12.91
N PRO A 30 -6.91 7.87 -12.25
CA PRO A 30 -5.77 8.67 -11.82
C PRO A 30 -4.84 7.79 -11.00
N PRO A 31 -3.50 7.89 -11.19
CA PRO A 31 -2.54 7.11 -10.45
C PRO A 31 -2.85 7.25 -8.96
N LEU A 32 -2.79 6.12 -8.23
CA LEU A 32 -3.02 6.14 -6.79
C LEU A 32 -2.07 7.15 -6.16
N PRO A 33 -2.56 8.07 -5.32
CA PRO A 33 -1.70 9.01 -4.63
C PRO A 33 -0.64 8.23 -3.85
N PRO A 34 0.61 8.74 -3.73
CA PRO A 34 1.61 8.07 -2.93
C PRO A 34 1.03 7.77 -1.55
N LEU A 35 1.15 6.52 -1.06
CA LEU A 35 0.60 6.05 0.22
C LEU A 35 1.38 6.68 1.39
N SER A 36 1.51 8.00 1.37
CA SER A 36 2.13 8.79 2.42
C SER A 36 1.22 8.82 3.65
N TYR A 37 1.85 8.95 4.82
CA TYR A 37 1.13 9.13 6.08
C TYR A 37 0.26 10.38 6.04
N VAL A 38 -0.97 10.25 6.53
CA VAL A 38 -1.90 11.36 6.74
C VAL A 38 -2.09 11.55 8.25
N ARG A 39 -2.15 12.80 8.73
CA ARG A 39 -2.32 13.10 10.16
C ARG A 39 -3.56 12.38 10.72
N LEU A 40 -3.44 11.81 11.93
CA LEU A 40 -4.51 11.01 12.52
C LEU A 40 -5.80 11.83 12.75
N ALA A 41 -5.63 13.15 13.00
CA ALA A 41 -6.75 14.08 13.19
C ALA A 41 -7.66 14.23 11.96
N GLU A 42 -7.18 13.88 10.75
CA GLU A 42 -7.97 13.95 9.53
C GLU A 42 -8.92 12.75 9.44
N ARG A 43 -10.23 13.00 9.64
CA ARG A 43 -11.33 12.01 9.61
C ARG A 43 -11.06 10.72 10.42
N PRO A 44 -10.78 10.81 11.72
CA PRO A 44 -10.44 9.67 12.55
C PRO A 44 -11.58 8.63 12.61
N LEU A 45 -12.84 9.08 12.65
CA LEU A 45 -14.03 8.22 12.71
C LEU A 45 -14.17 7.26 11.53
N ARG A 46 -13.60 7.56 10.38
CA ARG A 46 -13.60 6.67 9.22
C ARG A 46 -12.34 5.81 9.18
N ARG A 47 -11.17 6.40 9.47
CA ARG A 47 -9.87 5.77 9.27
C ARG A 47 -9.50 4.81 10.39
N LEU A 48 -9.86 5.10 11.64
CA LEU A 48 -9.60 4.20 12.76
C LEU A 48 -10.36 2.88 12.66
N PRO A 49 -11.70 2.86 12.45
CA PRO A 49 -12.40 1.59 12.22
C PRO A 49 -11.83 0.81 11.03
N GLN A 50 -11.51 1.50 9.92
CA GLN A 50 -10.88 0.87 8.76
C GLN A 50 -9.53 0.24 9.13
N LEU A 51 -8.68 0.94 9.90
CA LEU A 51 -7.39 0.42 10.37
C LEU A 51 -7.60 -0.84 11.21
N PHE A 52 -8.42 -0.76 12.26
CA PHE A 52 -8.62 -1.88 13.19
C PHE A 52 -9.27 -3.08 12.52
N THR A 53 -10.27 -2.86 11.67
CA THR A 53 -10.88 -3.95 10.88
C THR A 53 -9.85 -4.61 9.96
N GLY A 54 -9.04 -3.81 9.25
CA GLY A 54 -7.98 -4.35 8.40
C GLY A 54 -6.95 -5.16 9.17
N LEU A 55 -6.51 -4.69 10.34
CA LEU A 55 -5.56 -5.39 11.19
C LEU A 55 -6.15 -6.66 11.82
N ALA A 56 -7.42 -6.65 12.21
CA ALA A 56 -8.11 -7.81 12.73
C ALA A 56 -8.24 -8.90 11.65
N LEU A 57 -8.68 -8.53 10.45
CA LEU A 57 -8.73 -9.45 9.30
C LEU A 57 -7.33 -9.99 8.95
N TYR A 58 -6.29 -9.15 9.10
CA TYR A 58 -4.91 -9.56 8.87
C TYR A 58 -4.50 -10.66 9.87
N GLY A 59 -4.70 -10.45 11.17
CA GLY A 59 -4.41 -11.45 12.20
C GLY A 59 -5.19 -12.75 11.97
N PHE A 60 -6.49 -12.63 11.69
CA PHE A 60 -7.33 -13.81 11.40
C PHE A 60 -6.88 -14.56 10.15
N SER A 61 -6.45 -13.87 9.08
CA SER A 61 -5.90 -14.50 7.87
C SER A 61 -4.64 -15.33 8.17
N LEU A 62 -3.80 -14.89 9.11
CA LEU A 62 -2.64 -15.65 9.55
C LEU A 62 -3.08 -16.94 10.26
N ALA A 63 -4.12 -16.88 11.11
CA ALA A 63 -4.67 -18.07 11.77
C ALA A 63 -5.21 -19.10 10.77
N LEU A 64 -5.91 -18.66 9.70
CA LEU A 64 -6.37 -19.54 8.62
C LEU A 64 -5.19 -20.26 7.96
N MET A 65 -4.14 -19.52 7.64
CA MET A 65 -2.95 -20.10 7.00
C MET A 65 -2.22 -21.07 7.93
N VAL A 66 -2.07 -20.74 9.22
CA VAL A 66 -1.49 -21.65 10.23
C VAL A 66 -2.30 -22.94 10.32
N ARG A 67 -3.62 -22.87 10.41
CA ARG A 67 -4.50 -24.06 10.45
C ARG A 67 -4.50 -24.87 9.16
N SER A 68 -4.18 -24.26 8.02
CA SER A 68 -4.04 -24.99 6.76
C SER A 68 -2.86 -25.97 6.80
N SER A 69 -1.77 -25.65 7.52
CA SER A 69 -0.53 -26.44 7.60
C SER A 69 0.04 -26.84 6.22
N LEU A 70 -0.20 -26.04 5.17
CA LEU A 70 0.27 -26.28 3.80
C LEU A 70 1.42 -25.34 3.42
N GLY A 71 1.89 -24.53 4.37
CA GLY A 71 2.92 -23.52 4.20
C GLY A 71 2.40 -22.12 4.54
N LEU A 72 3.30 -21.28 4.98
CA LEU A 72 3.02 -19.97 5.57
C LEU A 72 3.75 -18.85 4.84
N SER A 73 3.39 -17.60 5.14
CA SER A 73 4.19 -16.44 4.72
C SER A 73 5.60 -16.49 5.36
N PRO A 74 6.64 -15.93 4.74
CA PRO A 74 8.01 -15.98 5.27
C PRO A 74 8.12 -15.61 6.76
N TRP A 75 7.46 -14.54 7.17
CA TRP A 75 7.45 -14.10 8.56
C TRP A 75 6.65 -15.01 9.48
N SER A 76 5.59 -15.63 8.98
CA SER A 76 4.82 -16.62 9.75
C SER A 76 5.58 -17.92 9.92
N VAL A 77 6.43 -18.30 8.95
CA VAL A 77 7.37 -19.43 9.08
C VAL A 77 8.37 -19.15 10.21
N LEU A 78 8.92 -17.92 10.29
CA LEU A 78 9.78 -17.54 11.41
C LEU A 78 9.03 -17.60 12.75
N ASN A 79 7.83 -17.04 12.82
CA ASN A 79 7.03 -17.06 14.04
C ASN A 79 6.71 -18.50 14.48
N GLU A 80 6.30 -19.38 13.54
CA GLU A 80 6.04 -20.78 13.83
C GLU A 80 7.29 -21.52 14.31
N GLY A 81 8.44 -21.27 13.65
CA GLY A 81 9.71 -21.82 14.09
C GLY A 81 10.05 -21.43 15.52
N LEU A 82 9.89 -20.15 15.89
CA LEU A 82 10.10 -19.67 17.25
C LEU A 82 9.11 -20.26 18.27
N VAL A 83 7.83 -20.41 17.89
CA VAL A 83 6.82 -21.07 18.75
C VAL A 83 7.24 -22.49 19.13
N ARG A 84 7.89 -23.23 18.22
CA ARG A 84 8.34 -24.61 18.51
C ARG A 84 9.45 -24.68 19.56
N HIS A 85 10.17 -23.61 19.77
CA HIS A 85 11.26 -23.51 20.76
C HIS A 85 10.89 -22.71 22.00
N THR A 86 9.64 -22.23 22.08
CA THR A 86 9.13 -21.44 23.20
C THR A 86 7.77 -21.95 23.65
N SER A 87 7.35 -21.64 24.87
CA SER A 87 5.98 -21.91 25.36
C SER A 87 5.00 -20.78 25.04
N LEU A 88 5.39 -19.84 24.16
CA LEU A 88 4.58 -18.67 23.83
C LEU A 88 3.56 -18.98 22.74
N SER A 89 2.44 -18.23 22.73
CA SER A 89 1.47 -18.31 21.65
C SER A 89 2.02 -17.73 20.34
N PHE A 90 1.42 -18.09 19.21
CA PHE A 90 1.80 -17.58 17.89
C PHE A 90 1.70 -16.04 17.83
N GLY A 91 0.62 -15.47 18.37
CA GLY A 91 0.44 -14.03 18.43
C GLY A 91 1.47 -13.34 19.33
N THR A 92 1.76 -13.92 20.51
CA THR A 92 2.80 -13.37 21.39
C THR A 92 4.16 -13.35 20.70
N VAL A 93 4.58 -14.44 20.05
CA VAL A 93 5.81 -14.50 19.26
C VAL A 93 5.78 -13.45 18.15
N SER A 94 4.66 -13.34 17.43
CA SER A 94 4.50 -12.32 16.37
C SER A 94 4.65 -10.89 16.91
N ALA A 95 4.13 -10.61 18.10
CA ALA A 95 4.30 -9.32 18.78
C ALA A 95 5.76 -9.06 19.17
N VAL A 96 6.43 -10.05 19.77
CA VAL A 96 7.86 -9.96 20.15
C VAL A 96 8.71 -9.69 18.91
N VAL A 97 8.54 -10.46 17.85
CA VAL A 97 9.24 -10.24 16.57
C VAL A 97 8.93 -8.85 16.01
N GLY A 98 7.66 -8.42 16.07
CA GLY A 98 7.26 -7.07 15.66
C GLY A 98 7.98 -5.97 16.45
N VAL A 99 8.12 -6.13 17.77
CA VAL A 99 8.87 -5.21 18.63
C VAL A 99 10.36 -5.21 18.27
N LEU A 100 10.98 -6.38 18.07
CA LEU A 100 12.38 -6.48 17.65
C LEU A 100 12.61 -5.79 16.30
N VAL A 101 11.68 -5.93 15.35
CA VAL A 101 11.72 -5.19 14.09
C VAL A 101 11.64 -3.68 14.31
N LEU A 102 10.80 -3.21 15.24
CA LEU A 102 10.71 -1.79 15.60
C LEU A 102 11.98 -1.28 16.27
N LEU A 103 12.67 -2.09 17.08
CA LEU A 103 13.99 -1.72 17.61
C LEU A 103 15.01 -1.53 16.47
N GLY A 104 14.92 -2.33 15.40
CA GLY A 104 15.70 -2.12 14.18
C GLY A 104 15.42 -0.80 13.44
N TRP A 105 14.33 -0.09 13.75
CA TRP A 105 14.07 1.25 13.20
C TRP A 105 14.90 2.35 13.86
N ILE A 106 15.40 2.12 15.07
CA ILE A 106 16.19 3.11 15.83
C ILE A 106 17.43 3.56 15.03
N PRO A 107 18.32 2.64 14.60
CA PRO A 107 19.48 3.02 13.78
C PRO A 107 19.10 3.58 12.41
N LEU A 108 17.92 3.20 11.87
CA LEU A 108 17.39 3.71 10.61
C LEU A 108 16.67 5.05 10.75
N LYS A 109 16.63 5.62 11.96
CA LYS A 109 15.98 6.91 12.30
C LYS A 109 14.50 6.96 11.84
N GLN A 110 13.84 5.81 11.77
CA GLN A 110 12.41 5.72 11.47
C GLN A 110 11.60 5.93 12.75
N ARG A 111 10.47 6.64 12.63
CA ARG A 111 9.59 6.87 13.79
C ARG A 111 8.33 6.01 13.66
N PRO A 112 8.05 5.11 14.62
CA PRO A 112 6.81 4.35 14.62
C PRO A 112 5.60 5.29 14.74
N ARG A 113 4.57 4.99 13.97
CA ARG A 113 3.31 5.74 13.98
C ARG A 113 2.25 4.94 14.74
N PHE A 114 1.11 5.58 15.02
CA PHE A 114 0.00 4.91 15.69
C PHE A 114 -0.40 3.59 15.01
N GLY A 115 -0.57 3.60 13.67
CA GLY A 115 -0.91 2.39 12.91
C GLY A 115 0.16 1.30 13.00
N THR A 116 1.43 1.65 13.18
CA THR A 116 2.54 0.70 13.35
C THR A 116 2.44 -0.05 14.68
N VAL A 117 2.17 0.68 15.76
CA VAL A 117 1.99 0.08 17.11
C VAL A 117 0.71 -0.75 17.15
N ALA A 118 -0.39 -0.20 16.63
CA ALA A 118 -1.66 -0.93 16.52
C ALA A 118 -1.51 -2.23 15.71
N ASN A 119 -0.69 -2.23 14.64
CA ASN A 119 -0.42 -3.42 13.84
C ASN A 119 0.19 -4.53 14.69
N VAL A 120 1.23 -4.26 15.48
CA VAL A 120 1.87 -5.26 16.33
C VAL A 120 0.88 -5.90 17.30
N LEU A 121 0.09 -5.08 17.98
CA LEU A 121 -0.81 -5.55 19.04
C LEU A 121 -2.06 -6.25 18.48
N VAL A 122 -2.75 -5.62 17.53
CA VAL A 122 -4.02 -6.13 17.01
C VAL A 122 -3.83 -7.39 16.19
N VAL A 123 -2.79 -7.44 15.34
CA VAL A 123 -2.49 -8.65 14.54
C VAL A 123 -2.15 -9.81 15.44
N ALA A 124 -1.33 -9.59 16.47
CA ALA A 124 -0.97 -10.62 17.45
C ALA A 124 -2.20 -11.17 18.16
N TYR A 125 -3.02 -10.31 18.75
CA TYR A 125 -4.23 -10.70 19.46
C TYR A 125 -5.23 -11.43 18.53
N CYS A 126 -5.49 -10.89 17.34
CA CYS A 126 -6.46 -11.47 16.42
C CYS A 126 -5.95 -12.79 15.79
N SER A 127 -4.63 -13.00 15.66
CA SER A 127 -4.11 -14.29 15.23
C SER A 127 -4.31 -15.38 16.28
N ASP A 128 -4.06 -15.08 17.56
CA ASP A 128 -4.32 -16.02 18.65
C ASP A 128 -5.81 -16.30 18.82
N LEU A 129 -6.64 -15.27 18.76
CA LEU A 129 -8.10 -15.42 18.78
C LEU A 129 -8.59 -16.31 17.63
N GLY A 130 -8.07 -16.10 16.41
CA GLY A 130 -8.39 -16.94 15.26
C GLY A 130 -7.95 -18.39 15.44
N LEU A 131 -6.76 -18.62 16.01
CA LEU A 131 -6.27 -19.97 16.33
C LEU A 131 -7.10 -20.64 17.43
N TRP A 132 -7.63 -19.87 18.37
CA TRP A 132 -8.52 -20.40 19.42
C TRP A 132 -9.91 -20.75 18.86
N LEU A 133 -10.45 -19.94 17.96
CA LEU A 133 -11.77 -20.17 17.35
C LEU A 133 -11.78 -21.32 16.35
N LEU A 134 -10.66 -21.57 15.67
CA LEU A 134 -10.59 -22.57 14.60
C LEU A 134 -10.17 -23.94 15.17
N PRO A 135 -10.82 -25.05 14.77
CA PRO A 135 -10.40 -26.40 15.13
C PRO A 135 -8.93 -26.65 14.78
N ALA A 136 -8.29 -27.54 15.56
CA ALA A 136 -6.88 -27.87 15.36
C ALA A 136 -6.62 -28.74 14.12
N ARG A 137 -7.62 -29.50 13.68
CA ARG A 137 -7.48 -30.49 12.59
C ARG A 137 -8.55 -30.28 11.54
N PHE A 138 -8.13 -30.30 10.29
CA PHE A 138 -9.00 -30.23 9.12
C PHE A 138 -8.60 -31.31 8.11
N GLY A 139 -9.56 -31.83 7.35
CA GLY A 139 -9.30 -32.66 6.18
C GLY A 139 -8.62 -31.84 5.06
N LEU A 140 -7.94 -32.52 4.15
CA LEU A 140 -7.15 -31.88 3.08
C LEU A 140 -7.94 -30.88 2.25
N PRO A 141 -9.21 -31.12 1.84
CA PRO A 141 -9.97 -30.12 1.09
C PRO A 141 -10.21 -28.82 1.89
N ALA A 142 -10.53 -28.96 3.18
CA ALA A 142 -10.73 -27.80 4.06
C ALA A 142 -9.42 -27.03 4.29
N ARG A 143 -8.29 -27.74 4.43
CA ARG A 143 -6.95 -27.12 4.53
C ARG A 143 -6.61 -26.29 3.29
N ALA A 144 -6.90 -26.81 2.09
CA ALA A 144 -6.72 -26.06 0.85
C ALA A 144 -7.62 -24.81 0.81
N GLY A 145 -8.89 -24.93 1.21
CA GLY A 145 -9.81 -23.81 1.32
C GLY A 145 -9.33 -22.74 2.33
N LEU A 146 -8.83 -23.17 3.50
CA LEU A 146 -8.26 -22.27 4.51
C LEU A 146 -7.02 -21.54 3.99
N LEU A 147 -6.16 -22.22 3.22
CA LEU A 147 -4.98 -21.58 2.61
C LEU A 147 -5.39 -20.51 1.61
N VAL A 148 -6.24 -20.86 0.64
CA VAL A 148 -6.67 -19.92 -0.40
C VAL A 148 -7.44 -18.75 0.22
N GLY A 149 -8.41 -19.04 1.10
CA GLY A 149 -9.17 -18.04 1.83
C GLY A 149 -8.27 -17.15 2.69
N GLY A 150 -7.28 -17.74 3.37
CA GLY A 150 -6.28 -17.01 4.17
C GLY A 150 -5.44 -16.06 3.31
N ILE A 151 -4.96 -16.49 2.16
CA ILE A 151 -4.16 -15.65 1.24
C ILE A 151 -5.00 -14.48 0.69
N LEU A 152 -6.21 -14.75 0.23
CA LEU A 152 -7.11 -13.71 -0.31
C LEU A 152 -7.51 -12.71 0.78
N LEU A 153 -7.86 -13.20 1.96
CA LEU A 153 -8.19 -12.37 3.12
C LEU A 153 -6.98 -11.54 3.56
N ASN A 154 -5.77 -12.10 3.48
CA ASN A 154 -4.53 -11.37 3.77
C ASN A 154 -4.32 -10.21 2.79
N GLY A 155 -4.44 -10.46 1.48
CA GLY A 155 -4.36 -9.41 0.46
C GLY A 155 -5.41 -8.30 0.63
N LEU A 156 -6.65 -8.68 0.95
CA LEU A 156 -7.73 -7.73 1.27
C LEU A 156 -7.40 -6.92 2.51
N SER A 157 -6.97 -7.57 3.60
CA SER A 157 -6.65 -6.91 4.86
C SER A 157 -5.52 -5.90 4.72
N VAL A 158 -4.47 -6.26 3.94
CA VAL A 158 -3.38 -5.33 3.58
C VAL A 158 -3.93 -4.09 2.89
N ALA A 159 -4.81 -4.26 1.89
CA ALA A 159 -5.42 -3.13 1.19
C ALA A 159 -6.26 -2.24 2.13
N VAL A 160 -6.98 -2.84 3.07
CA VAL A 160 -7.84 -2.13 4.04
C VAL A 160 -6.98 -1.32 5.02
N TYR A 161 -6.01 -1.94 5.74
CA TYR A 161 -5.26 -1.22 6.76
C TYR A 161 -4.24 -0.24 6.17
N VAL A 162 -3.57 -0.59 5.07
CA VAL A 162 -2.65 0.33 4.36
C VAL A 162 -3.43 1.50 3.78
N GLY A 163 -4.63 1.22 3.23
CA GLY A 163 -5.53 2.23 2.70
C GLY A 163 -5.97 3.26 3.75
N ALA A 164 -5.99 2.92 5.03
CA ALA A 164 -6.27 3.86 6.12
C ALA A 164 -5.16 4.93 6.31
N ARG A 165 -3.94 4.73 5.77
CA ARG A 165 -2.79 5.67 5.79
C ARG A 165 -2.39 6.14 7.19
N CYS A 166 -2.56 5.28 8.21
CA CYS A 166 -2.23 5.58 9.61
C CYS A 166 -0.78 5.26 10.00
N GLY A 167 0.03 4.80 9.08
CA GLY A 167 1.43 4.45 9.24
C GLY A 167 1.77 3.12 8.57
N PRO A 168 3.04 2.89 8.20
CA PRO A 168 3.47 1.62 7.64
C PRO A 168 3.46 0.52 8.69
N GLY A 169 3.33 -0.74 8.26
CA GLY A 169 3.57 -1.89 9.12
C GLY A 169 5.04 -1.94 9.58
N PRO A 170 5.36 -2.68 10.68
CA PRO A 170 6.73 -2.78 11.19
C PRO A 170 7.73 -3.23 10.13
N ARG A 171 7.37 -4.20 9.32
CA ARG A 171 8.20 -4.78 8.25
C ARG A 171 8.43 -3.80 7.11
N ASP A 172 7.37 -3.10 6.70
CA ASP A 172 7.43 -2.15 5.59
C ASP A 172 8.34 -0.96 5.93
N GLY A 173 8.27 -0.47 7.15
CA GLY A 173 9.12 0.61 7.60
C GLY A 173 10.59 0.18 7.76
N LEU A 174 10.86 -1.07 8.16
CA LEU A 174 12.22 -1.61 8.17
C LEU A 174 12.81 -1.61 6.75
N MET A 175 12.04 -2.11 5.77
CA MET A 175 12.46 -2.18 4.37
C MET A 175 12.68 -0.79 3.76
N THR A 176 11.77 0.15 4.01
CA THR A 176 11.89 1.53 3.50
C THR A 176 13.03 2.29 4.17
N GLY A 177 13.23 2.10 5.48
CA GLY A 177 14.34 2.67 6.23
C GLY A 177 15.69 2.13 5.76
N ALA A 178 15.80 0.83 5.55
CA ALA A 178 17.01 0.19 5.04
C ALA A 178 17.31 0.65 3.60
N ALA A 179 16.29 0.82 2.74
CA ALA A 179 16.47 1.34 1.40
C ALA A 179 17.01 2.77 1.41
N ALA A 180 16.47 3.62 2.27
CA ALA A 180 16.94 5.00 2.43
C ALA A 180 18.39 5.06 2.97
N ALA A 181 18.74 4.18 3.92
CA ALA A 181 20.08 4.15 4.53
C ALA A 181 21.15 3.58 3.60
N THR A 182 20.82 2.59 2.75
CA THR A 182 21.79 1.87 1.91
C THR A 182 21.81 2.32 0.45
N GLY A 183 20.83 3.14 0.02
CA GLY A 183 20.67 3.52 -1.39
C GLY A 183 20.26 2.37 -2.32
N ARG A 184 19.99 1.18 -1.77
CA ARG A 184 19.58 0.00 -2.56
C ARG A 184 18.10 0.03 -2.90
N SER A 185 17.72 -0.68 -3.96
CA SER A 185 16.32 -0.73 -4.36
C SER A 185 15.46 -1.41 -3.29
N LEU A 186 14.27 -0.87 -3.04
CA LEU A 186 13.31 -1.43 -2.09
C LEU A 186 12.93 -2.88 -2.42
N ARG A 187 12.84 -3.20 -3.72
CA ARG A 187 12.55 -4.57 -4.18
C ARG A 187 13.63 -5.56 -3.76
N PHE A 188 14.89 -5.19 -3.94
CA PHE A 188 16.02 -6.02 -3.55
C PHE A 188 16.03 -6.29 -2.04
N LEU A 189 15.89 -5.23 -1.23
CA LEU A 189 15.89 -5.36 0.22
C LEU A 189 14.69 -6.15 0.75
N ARG A 190 13.52 -5.97 0.14
CA ARG A 190 12.33 -6.76 0.45
C ARG A 190 12.59 -8.25 0.21
N THR A 191 13.04 -8.60 -1.00
CA THR A 191 13.33 -9.99 -1.35
C THR A 191 14.40 -10.59 -0.45
N LEU A 192 15.48 -9.86 -0.19
CA LEU A 192 16.57 -10.30 0.69
C LEU A 192 16.06 -10.57 2.12
N LEU A 193 15.32 -9.63 2.70
CA LEU A 193 14.75 -9.80 4.04
C LEU A 193 13.77 -10.97 4.11
N GLU A 194 12.89 -11.12 3.11
CA GLU A 194 11.94 -12.23 3.06
C GLU A 194 12.66 -13.59 2.95
N LEU A 195 13.74 -13.68 2.16
CA LEU A 195 14.54 -14.89 2.05
C LEU A 195 15.29 -15.22 3.34
N VAL A 196 15.91 -14.22 3.98
CA VAL A 196 16.62 -14.42 5.25
C VAL A 196 15.63 -14.88 6.34
N VAL A 197 14.49 -14.21 6.47
CA VAL A 197 13.48 -14.55 7.47
C VAL A 197 12.89 -15.93 7.20
N LEU A 198 12.64 -16.29 5.94
CA LEU A 198 12.17 -17.62 5.54
C LEU A 198 13.20 -18.69 5.88
N ALA A 199 14.47 -18.48 5.55
CA ALA A 199 15.54 -19.43 5.81
C ALA A 199 15.72 -19.66 7.32
N VAL A 200 15.77 -18.59 8.12
CA VAL A 200 15.88 -18.70 9.58
C VAL A 200 14.66 -19.42 10.16
N GLY A 201 13.46 -19.06 9.73
CA GLY A 201 12.23 -19.72 10.21
C GLY A 201 12.17 -21.19 9.84
N TRP A 202 12.62 -21.55 8.64
CA TRP A 202 12.70 -22.95 8.21
C TRP A 202 13.73 -23.76 9.03
N LEU A 203 14.90 -23.18 9.27
CA LEU A 203 15.94 -23.80 10.14
C LEU A 203 15.43 -24.03 11.57
N LEU A 204 14.56 -23.15 12.07
CA LEU A 204 13.87 -23.30 13.35
C LEU A 204 12.68 -24.29 13.29
N GLY A 205 12.46 -24.95 12.16
CA GLY A 205 11.40 -25.94 11.99
C GLY A 205 10.06 -25.39 11.57
N GLY A 206 9.97 -24.14 11.15
CA GLY A 206 8.73 -23.57 10.60
C GLY A 206 8.31 -24.22 9.29
N SER A 207 7.00 -24.28 9.03
CA SER A 207 6.39 -25.01 7.91
C SER A 207 6.51 -24.22 6.60
N VAL A 208 7.41 -24.68 5.72
CA VAL A 208 7.52 -24.23 4.33
C VAL A 208 6.82 -25.25 3.42
N GLY A 209 6.02 -24.77 2.47
CA GLY A 209 5.29 -25.67 1.58
C GLY A 209 4.69 -24.93 0.38
N VAL A 210 3.78 -25.59 -0.33
CA VAL A 210 3.06 -25.04 -1.49
C VAL A 210 2.38 -23.70 -1.13
N GLY A 211 1.84 -23.58 0.09
CA GLY A 211 1.24 -22.35 0.59
C GLY A 211 2.20 -21.19 0.64
N THR A 212 3.48 -21.41 0.92
CA THR A 212 4.51 -20.34 0.94
C THR A 212 4.72 -19.75 -0.45
N VAL A 213 4.78 -20.61 -1.47
CA VAL A 213 4.92 -20.21 -2.86
C VAL A 213 3.66 -19.47 -3.34
N LEU A 214 2.48 -20.04 -3.07
CA LEU A 214 1.20 -19.42 -3.43
C LEU A 214 1.03 -18.05 -2.76
N TYR A 215 1.39 -17.95 -1.48
CA TYR A 215 1.37 -16.66 -0.78
C TYR A 215 2.27 -15.62 -1.46
N ALA A 216 3.52 -15.98 -1.75
CA ALA A 216 4.48 -15.07 -2.37
C ALA A 216 3.99 -14.54 -3.74
N LEU A 217 3.33 -15.40 -4.53
CA LEU A 217 2.80 -15.04 -5.84
C LEU A 217 1.47 -14.29 -5.79
N ALA A 218 0.58 -14.62 -4.84
CA ALA A 218 -0.79 -14.15 -4.85
C ALA A 218 -1.04 -12.92 -3.96
N VAL A 219 -0.33 -12.75 -2.84
CA VAL A 219 -0.60 -11.66 -1.88
C VAL A 219 -0.40 -10.28 -2.50
N GLY A 220 0.63 -10.10 -3.33
CA GLY A 220 0.91 -8.83 -4.00
C GLY A 220 -0.21 -8.42 -4.98
N PRO A 221 -0.55 -9.24 -5.98
CA PRO A 221 -1.67 -9.00 -6.87
C PRO A 221 -3.01 -8.82 -6.16
N ALA A 222 -3.31 -9.64 -5.13
CA ALA A 222 -4.53 -9.50 -4.34
C ALA A 222 -4.60 -8.14 -3.63
N ALA A 223 -3.53 -7.73 -2.96
CA ALA A 223 -3.47 -6.42 -2.30
C ALA A 223 -3.64 -5.28 -3.30
N GLN A 224 -2.97 -5.35 -4.47
CA GLN A 224 -3.09 -4.32 -5.51
C GLN A 224 -4.50 -4.24 -6.10
N PHE A 225 -5.19 -5.36 -6.26
CA PHE A 225 -6.56 -5.40 -6.75
C PHE A 225 -7.56 -4.71 -5.80
N PHE A 226 -7.39 -4.92 -4.49
CA PHE A 226 -8.29 -4.34 -3.49
C PHE A 226 -7.92 -2.90 -3.10
N LEU A 227 -6.63 -2.53 -3.13
CA LEU A 227 -6.13 -1.23 -2.64
C LEU A 227 -6.87 0.00 -3.21
N PRO A 228 -7.22 0.08 -4.51
CA PRO A 228 -7.94 1.24 -5.05
C PRO A 228 -9.29 1.52 -4.40
N ARG A 229 -9.94 0.47 -3.87
CA ARG A 229 -11.26 0.56 -3.22
C ARG A 229 -11.19 1.11 -1.80
N PHE A 230 -10.06 0.87 -1.11
CA PHE A 230 -9.88 1.19 0.31
C PHE A 230 -8.90 2.33 0.56
N ALA A 231 -8.13 2.76 -0.46
CA ALA A 231 -7.19 3.86 -0.33
C ALA A 231 -7.92 5.17 0.05
N TYR A 232 -7.59 5.72 1.23
CA TYR A 232 -8.09 7.02 1.65
C TYR A 232 -7.50 8.11 0.75
N ARG A 233 -8.37 8.81 0.04
CA ARG A 233 -8.03 10.00 -0.74
C ARG A 233 -8.20 11.19 0.20
N GLY A 234 -7.10 11.81 0.65
CA GLY A 234 -7.12 13.01 1.49
C GLY A 234 -7.87 14.16 0.83
N THR A 235 -8.23 15.17 1.62
CA THR A 235 -8.92 16.38 1.13
C THR A 235 -8.13 17.15 0.07
N ALA A 236 -6.79 17.09 0.09
CA ALA A 236 -5.92 17.70 -0.91
C ALA A 236 -6.11 17.16 -2.36
N GLY A 237 -6.73 15.99 -2.54
CA GLY A 237 -7.04 15.45 -3.88
C GLY A 237 -8.41 15.86 -4.41
N ARG A 238 -9.14 16.73 -3.71
CA ARG A 238 -10.47 17.20 -4.13
C ARG A 238 -10.40 18.53 -4.86
N ASP A 239 -9.35 19.31 -4.61
CA ASP A 239 -9.19 20.64 -5.22
C ASP A 239 -8.62 20.59 -6.64
N ASP A 240 -7.94 19.48 -7.02
CA ASP A 240 -7.39 19.32 -8.36
C ASP A 240 -8.44 18.87 -9.41
N GLY A 241 -9.68 18.64 -9.02
CA GLY A 241 -10.78 18.20 -9.89
C GLY A 241 -11.83 19.27 -10.18
N ALA A 242 -11.80 20.40 -9.48
CA ALA A 242 -12.62 21.56 -9.77
C ALA A 242 -11.86 22.43 -10.77
N GLY A 243 -12.01 22.11 -12.05
CA GLY A 243 -11.61 23.00 -13.14
C GLY A 243 -12.27 24.36 -12.96
N PRO A 244 -11.63 25.48 -13.38
CA PRO A 244 -12.21 26.80 -13.31
C PRO A 244 -13.36 26.88 -14.31
N GLY A 245 -14.56 26.56 -13.85
CA GLY A 245 -15.80 26.68 -14.57
C GLY A 245 -16.65 27.80 -14.01
N GLY A 246 -16.62 28.98 -14.64
CA GLY A 246 -17.72 29.92 -14.67
C GLY A 246 -17.92 30.79 -13.44
N GLY A 247 -17.22 31.88 -13.38
CA GLY A 247 -17.56 33.06 -12.59
C GLY A 247 -17.22 34.31 -13.39
N THR A 248 -18.11 34.68 -14.32
CA THR A 248 -18.09 35.99 -14.96
C THR A 248 -18.49 37.02 -13.93
N GLY A 249 -17.52 37.70 -13.34
CA GLY A 249 -17.68 38.95 -12.61
C GLY A 249 -17.00 40.05 -13.38
N PRO A 250 -17.65 41.20 -13.69
CA PRO A 250 -17.07 42.28 -14.44
C PRO A 250 -16.19 43.16 -13.54
N GLY A 251 -14.94 43.40 -13.94
CA GLY A 251 -14.16 44.50 -13.43
C GLY A 251 -12.87 44.16 -12.67
N ALA A 252 -11.83 43.80 -13.40
CA ALA A 252 -10.46 44.05 -12.93
C ALA A 252 -9.59 44.41 -14.14
N GLY A 253 -9.14 45.64 -14.16
CA GLY A 253 -8.27 46.20 -15.17
C GLY A 253 -6.92 45.50 -15.30
N PRO A 254 -6.13 45.83 -16.32
CA PRO A 254 -4.90 45.10 -16.66
C PRO A 254 -3.85 45.25 -15.55
N ARG A 255 -3.37 44.12 -15.05
CA ARG A 255 -2.23 44.05 -14.13
C ARG A 255 -0.98 44.56 -14.84
N ARG A 256 -0.45 45.68 -14.33
CA ARG A 256 0.86 46.20 -14.71
C ARG A 256 1.92 45.15 -14.39
N THR A 257 2.67 44.74 -15.39
CA THR A 257 3.95 44.03 -15.26
C THR A 257 4.94 44.88 -14.46
N PRO A 258 5.65 44.33 -13.46
CA PRO A 258 6.74 45.05 -12.82
C PRO A 258 7.88 45.26 -13.84
N ALA A 259 8.34 46.51 -14.00
CA ALA A 259 9.49 46.85 -14.82
C ALA A 259 10.75 46.16 -14.27
N LEU A 260 11.48 45.48 -15.14
CA LEU A 260 12.83 44.98 -14.86
C LEU A 260 13.74 46.15 -14.49
N SER A 261 14.31 46.09 -13.30
CA SER A 261 15.35 47.00 -12.82
C SER A 261 16.62 46.81 -13.67
N PRO A 262 17.28 47.89 -14.12
CA PRO A 262 18.51 47.80 -14.91
C PRO A 262 19.68 47.25 -14.07
N ALA A 263 20.49 46.37 -14.69
CA ALA A 263 21.69 45.79 -14.13
C ALA A 263 22.74 46.90 -13.77
N PRO A 264 23.55 46.70 -12.71
CA PRO A 264 24.64 47.62 -12.37
C PRO A 264 25.77 47.55 -13.40
N PRO A 265 26.50 48.68 -13.63
CA PRO A 265 27.59 48.75 -14.61
C PRO A 265 28.80 47.92 -14.14
N ALA A 266 29.48 47.30 -15.11
CA ALA A 266 30.71 46.58 -14.92
C ALA A 266 31.86 47.49 -14.44
N PRO A 267 32.80 47.00 -13.59
CA PRO A 267 33.99 47.74 -13.24
C PRO A 267 34.90 47.87 -14.47
N GLY A 268 35.31 49.13 -14.76
CA GLY A 268 36.27 49.43 -15.82
C GLY A 268 37.71 49.06 -15.46
N PRO A 269 38.65 49.13 -16.44
CA PRO A 269 39.98 48.56 -16.38
C PRO A 269 40.93 49.16 -15.38
#